data_bab1c6ef98971ddae89d7edfcf7331bb
#
_entry.id   bab1c6ef98971ddae89d7edfcf7331bb
#
_cell.length_a   1.000
_cell.length_b   1.000
_cell.length_c   1.000
_cell.angle_alpha   90.00
_cell.angle_beta   90.00
_cell.angle_gamma   90.00
#
_symmetry.space_group_name_H-M   'P 1'
#
loop_
_entity.id
_entity.type
_entity.pdbx_description
1 polymer ?
#
loop_
_entity_poly.entity_id
_entity_poly.type
_entity_poly.pdbx_seq_one_letter_code
_entity_poly.pdbx_strand_id
1 'polypeptide(L)'
;MAVSSSITSSAAHSSSDVYRGRVSRPGALRICHVASGDLWAGAEAQTAQLLVELQKDPALHVEAIVLNKGMLYDQLVTAGINTHLIDENALNSFEISRRLYEFNRRWRPDVVHTHRIKENCLGGLAAALSDVPVILHTVHGIQEALGGWEHVKWKCYSLMSSQVTKRVASGLIGVSNDIASFLRKRFPDTQVTCIHNGIMNHVSARTEMPETTREQIGIAEPAFVVGCVGRLSPVKGIEYLLRAVSLLVHERGVQSMHVAVVGGGPLQRSLEMLAQNLAISRHVRFLGERHDVPSLLRIFDIFAMPSLHEGVPMALLEAMRAGCPVVASAVGGIPEVIRDGYDGVLVPPQDPSALAHAIGAMQDSALDRARFSEAGRARVAAEFDARRMAIRTKKFYLDLLDRPR
;
A
#
# COMPACT_ATOMS: atom_id res chain seq x y z
N MET A 1 13.06 -62.39 -39.99
CA MET A 1 13.32 -61.02 -40.40
C MET A 1 12.74 -60.07 -39.30
N ALA A 2 13.60 -59.52 -38.47
CA ALA A 2 13.24 -58.71 -37.39
C ALA A 2 13.35 -57.25 -37.86
N VAL A 3 12.34 -56.40 -37.61
CA VAL A 3 12.44 -54.94 -37.74
C VAL A 3 12.23 -54.33 -36.38
N SER A 4 13.32 -53.80 -35.85
CA SER A 4 13.41 -53.05 -34.61
C SER A 4 12.92 -51.61 -34.86
N SER A 5 11.91 -51.16 -34.12
CA SER A 5 11.52 -49.77 -34.08
C SER A 5 12.01 -49.11 -32.76
N SER A 6 13.03 -48.30 -32.87
CA SER A 6 13.54 -47.47 -31.80
C SER A 6 12.61 -46.27 -31.54
N ILE A 7 12.03 -46.20 -30.35
CA ILE A 7 11.31 -45.03 -29.84
C ILE A 7 12.33 -44.11 -29.19
N THR A 8 12.56 -42.95 -29.80
CA THR A 8 13.38 -41.88 -29.23
C THR A 8 12.56 -41.14 -28.17
N SER A 9 12.98 -41.25 -26.93
CA SER A 9 12.51 -40.49 -25.80
C SER A 9 12.93 -39.00 -25.97
N SER A 10 11.97 -38.15 -26.18
CA SER A 10 12.16 -36.67 -26.10
C SER A 10 12.29 -36.25 -24.63
N ALA A 11 13.52 -35.95 -24.23
CA ALA A 11 13.79 -35.38 -22.91
C ALA A 11 13.22 -33.97 -22.83
N ALA A 12 12.27 -33.75 -21.93
CA ALA A 12 11.80 -32.43 -21.53
C ALA A 12 12.96 -31.66 -20.89
N HIS A 13 13.46 -30.67 -21.59
CA HIS A 13 14.41 -29.71 -21.02
C HIS A 13 13.72 -28.89 -19.93
N SER A 14 14.11 -29.14 -18.68
CA SER A 14 13.72 -28.31 -17.55
C SER A 14 14.34 -26.93 -17.71
N SER A 15 13.52 -25.88 -17.61
CA SER A 15 13.89 -24.47 -17.74
C SER A 15 14.71 -23.92 -16.56
N SER A 16 15.53 -24.77 -15.91
CA SER A 16 16.36 -24.39 -14.74
C SER A 16 17.80 -23.97 -15.07
N ASP A 17 18.23 -24.01 -16.34
CA ASP A 17 19.64 -23.82 -16.69
C ASP A 17 20.01 -22.46 -17.30
N VAL A 18 19.16 -21.43 -17.26
CA VAL A 18 19.45 -20.12 -17.88
C VAL A 18 20.05 -19.08 -16.91
N TYR A 19 20.18 -19.35 -15.59
CA TYR A 19 20.65 -18.38 -14.61
C TYR A 19 22.10 -18.64 -14.16
N ARG A 20 23.07 -18.67 -15.09
CA ARG A 20 24.50 -18.71 -14.77
C ARG A 20 25.21 -17.40 -15.12
N GLY A 21 24.86 -16.30 -14.38
CA GLY A 21 25.59 -15.02 -14.46
C GLY A 21 25.78 -14.42 -13.06
N ARG A 22 26.89 -14.73 -12.39
CA ARG A 22 27.42 -14.05 -11.19
C ARG A 22 26.72 -14.14 -9.82
N VAL A 23 25.77 -15.00 -9.57
CA VAL A 23 25.43 -15.37 -8.17
C VAL A 23 26.19 -16.65 -7.83
N SER A 24 27.48 -16.52 -7.52
CA SER A 24 28.32 -17.66 -7.12
C SER A 24 28.37 -17.87 -5.61
N ARG A 25 27.24 -17.69 -4.91
CA ARG A 25 27.08 -18.18 -3.54
C ARG A 25 26.10 -19.34 -3.55
N PRO A 26 26.48 -20.56 -3.12
CA PRO A 26 25.53 -21.62 -2.85
C PRO A 26 24.70 -21.19 -1.63
N GLY A 27 23.45 -20.80 -1.84
CA GLY A 27 22.55 -20.39 -0.76
C GLY A 27 21.37 -19.53 -1.27
N ALA A 28 20.38 -19.34 -0.41
CA ALA A 28 19.26 -18.46 -0.67
C ALA A 28 19.71 -16.99 -0.82
N LEU A 29 19.04 -16.23 -1.71
CA LEU A 29 19.27 -14.81 -1.94
C LEU A 29 18.93 -14.02 -0.67
N ARG A 30 19.87 -13.21 -0.16
CA ARG A 30 19.70 -12.41 1.06
C ARG A 30 19.11 -11.06 0.75
N ILE A 31 17.92 -10.80 1.30
CA ILE A 31 17.18 -9.56 1.06
C ILE A 31 16.92 -8.87 2.39
N CYS A 32 17.37 -7.62 2.52
CA CYS A 32 17.12 -6.78 3.68
C CYS A 32 16.15 -5.66 3.31
N HIS A 33 15.01 -5.61 3.97
CA HIS A 33 14.10 -4.47 3.87
C HIS A 33 14.36 -3.47 4.99
N VAL A 34 14.37 -2.17 4.66
CA VAL A 34 14.47 -1.08 5.63
C VAL A 34 13.21 -0.24 5.56
N ALA A 35 12.48 -0.18 6.67
CA ALA A 35 11.19 0.51 6.75
C ALA A 35 11.02 1.25 8.08
N SER A 36 10.22 2.32 8.12
CA SER A 36 9.71 2.92 9.35
C SER A 36 8.42 2.24 9.77
N GLY A 37 8.14 2.23 11.06
CA GLY A 37 6.95 1.60 11.65
C GLY A 37 6.19 2.52 12.62
N ASP A 38 6.42 3.83 12.52
CA ASP A 38 5.86 4.86 13.40
C ASP A 38 4.34 5.01 13.28
N LEU A 39 3.81 4.77 12.09
CA LEU A 39 2.38 4.81 11.79
C LEU A 39 1.99 3.51 11.08
N TRP A 40 0.79 3.02 11.38
CA TRP A 40 0.21 1.95 10.57
C TRP A 40 -0.60 2.56 9.43
N ALA A 41 -0.03 2.60 8.25
CA ALA A 41 -0.65 3.14 7.06
C ALA A 41 -0.44 2.20 5.85
N GLY A 42 -0.86 2.63 4.66
CA GLY A 42 -0.83 1.79 3.46
C GLY A 42 0.58 1.28 3.08
N ALA A 43 1.62 2.07 3.30
CA ALA A 43 3.00 1.68 2.99
C ALA A 43 3.49 0.56 3.92
N GLU A 44 3.20 0.65 5.22
CA GLU A 44 3.55 -0.34 6.23
C GLU A 44 2.77 -1.65 6.01
N ALA A 45 1.46 -1.53 5.75
CA ALA A 45 0.61 -2.69 5.45
C ALA A 45 1.09 -3.42 4.18
N GLN A 46 1.45 -2.69 3.13
CA GLN A 46 2.02 -3.24 1.90
C GLN A 46 3.37 -3.92 2.17
N THR A 47 4.26 -3.26 2.93
CA THR A 47 5.59 -3.81 3.27
C THR A 47 5.44 -5.12 4.06
N ALA A 48 4.56 -5.16 5.05
CA ALA A 48 4.29 -6.38 5.82
C ALA A 48 3.80 -7.53 4.92
N GLN A 49 2.83 -7.27 4.05
CA GLN A 49 2.29 -8.28 3.14
C GLN A 49 3.33 -8.77 2.13
N LEU A 50 4.15 -7.87 1.60
CA LEU A 50 5.25 -8.22 0.69
C LEU A 50 6.26 -9.14 1.37
N LEU A 51 6.71 -8.79 2.57
CA LEU A 51 7.70 -9.57 3.33
C LEU A 51 7.18 -10.95 3.70
N VAL A 52 5.92 -11.04 4.15
CA VAL A 52 5.26 -12.32 4.46
C VAL A 52 5.19 -13.24 3.23
N GLU A 53 4.92 -12.68 2.05
CA GLU A 53 4.88 -13.50 0.83
C GLU A 53 6.28 -13.86 0.32
N LEU A 54 7.27 -12.96 0.41
CA LEU A 54 8.65 -13.24 0.02
C LEU A 54 9.29 -14.33 0.90
N GLN A 55 8.99 -14.34 2.21
CA GLN A 55 9.53 -15.34 3.14
C GLN A 55 9.06 -16.78 2.83
N LYS A 56 7.94 -16.95 2.15
CA LYS A 56 7.44 -18.28 1.75
C LYS A 56 8.31 -18.93 0.67
N ASP A 57 9.17 -18.17 0.00
CA ASP A 57 10.04 -18.65 -1.06
C ASP A 57 11.36 -19.17 -0.47
N PRO A 58 11.63 -20.50 -0.54
CA PRO A 58 12.85 -21.10 0.04
C PRO A 58 14.16 -20.62 -0.63
N ALA A 59 14.07 -20.01 -1.81
CA ALA A 59 15.22 -19.41 -2.49
C ALA A 59 15.59 -18.03 -1.94
N LEU A 60 14.82 -17.49 -1.00
CA LEU A 60 15.03 -16.18 -0.39
C LEU A 60 15.30 -16.31 1.11
N HIS A 61 16.21 -15.50 1.60
CA HIS A 61 16.43 -15.26 3.03
C HIS A 61 16.09 -13.79 3.30
N VAL A 62 14.94 -13.56 3.92
CA VAL A 62 14.38 -12.23 4.10
C VAL A 62 14.58 -11.78 5.54
N GLU A 63 15.19 -10.61 5.72
CA GLU A 63 15.27 -9.92 7.01
C GLU A 63 14.74 -8.49 6.89
N ALA A 64 14.25 -7.95 8.00
CA ALA A 64 13.76 -6.59 8.07
C ALA A 64 14.50 -5.77 9.12
N ILE A 65 14.78 -4.51 8.81
CA ILE A 65 15.20 -3.49 9.76
C ILE A 65 14.07 -2.47 9.86
N VAL A 66 13.55 -2.28 11.06
CA VAL A 66 12.47 -1.31 11.32
C VAL A 66 13.01 -0.19 12.21
N LEU A 67 12.75 1.06 11.81
CA LEU A 67 13.29 2.23 12.51
C LEU A 67 12.48 2.69 13.73
N ASN A 68 11.32 2.06 13.96
CA ASN A 68 10.46 2.35 15.12
C ASN A 68 9.80 1.08 15.61
N LYS A 69 9.59 1.01 16.92
CA LYS A 69 8.73 -0.03 17.50
C LYS A 69 7.26 0.38 17.30
N GLY A 70 6.52 -0.42 16.56
CA GLY A 70 5.11 -0.18 16.25
C GLY A 70 4.48 -1.39 15.58
N MET A 71 3.28 -1.22 15.03
CA MET A 71 2.49 -2.32 14.48
C MET A 71 3.22 -3.10 13.36
N LEU A 72 4.03 -2.41 12.53
CA LEU A 72 4.83 -3.08 11.50
C LEU A 72 5.81 -4.07 12.13
N TYR A 73 6.55 -3.62 13.16
CA TYR A 73 7.51 -4.49 13.89
C TYR A 73 6.80 -5.71 14.49
N ASP A 74 5.68 -5.49 15.20
CA ASP A 74 4.95 -6.56 15.86
C ASP A 74 4.36 -7.57 14.86
N GLN A 75 3.85 -7.11 13.73
CA GLN A 75 3.34 -8.00 12.68
C GLN A 75 4.44 -8.82 12.01
N LEU A 76 5.59 -8.23 11.71
CA LEU A 76 6.71 -8.94 11.11
C LEU A 76 7.27 -10.02 12.05
N VAL A 77 7.42 -9.70 13.34
CA VAL A 77 7.85 -10.67 14.36
C VAL A 77 6.82 -11.79 14.53
N THR A 78 5.52 -11.45 14.57
CA THR A 78 4.45 -12.45 14.67
C THR A 78 4.40 -13.37 13.44
N ALA A 79 4.74 -12.84 12.26
CA ALA A 79 4.86 -13.62 11.03
C ALA A 79 6.14 -14.47 10.96
N GLY A 80 7.02 -14.39 11.97
CA GLY A 80 8.28 -15.14 12.04
C GLY A 80 9.39 -14.58 11.15
N ILE A 81 9.29 -13.32 10.72
CA ILE A 81 10.33 -12.63 9.97
C ILE A 81 11.41 -12.15 10.93
N ASN A 82 12.68 -12.44 10.63
CA ASN A 82 13.79 -11.93 11.42
C ASN A 82 13.87 -10.40 11.30
N THR A 83 13.46 -9.71 12.38
CA THR A 83 13.24 -8.27 12.38
C THR A 83 14.13 -7.58 13.42
N HIS A 84 14.94 -6.62 12.95
CA HIS A 84 15.85 -5.84 13.76
C HIS A 84 15.28 -4.45 14.01
N LEU A 85 15.29 -4.00 15.27
CA LEU A 85 14.91 -2.64 15.63
C LEU A 85 16.14 -1.74 15.70
N ILE A 86 16.15 -0.66 14.93
CA ILE A 86 17.08 0.48 15.06
C ILE A 86 16.25 1.69 15.40
N ASP A 87 16.01 1.94 16.70
CA ASP A 87 15.04 2.96 17.14
C ASP A 87 15.52 4.38 16.85
N GLU A 88 14.83 5.05 15.93
CA GLU A 88 15.11 6.42 15.52
C GLU A 88 14.73 7.49 16.57
N ASN A 89 13.92 7.13 17.57
CA ASN A 89 13.63 8.02 18.68
C ASN A 89 14.79 8.10 19.68
N ALA A 90 15.62 7.06 19.73
CA ALA A 90 16.78 6.99 20.61
C ALA A 90 18.10 7.36 19.91
N LEU A 91 18.13 7.42 18.57
CA LEU A 91 19.34 7.54 17.79
C LEU A 91 19.27 8.70 16.80
N ASN A 92 20.40 9.35 16.57
CA ASN A 92 20.52 10.34 15.50
C ASN A 92 20.76 9.67 14.13
N SER A 93 20.57 10.42 13.03
CA SER A 93 20.68 9.92 11.67
C SER A 93 22.05 9.30 11.35
N PHE A 94 23.14 9.80 11.95
CA PHE A 94 24.48 9.25 11.76
C PHE A 94 24.60 7.87 12.41
N GLU A 95 24.12 7.70 13.65
CA GLU A 95 24.14 6.42 14.34
C GLU A 95 23.25 5.38 13.67
N ILE A 96 22.07 5.80 13.18
CA ILE A 96 21.20 4.92 12.36
C ILE A 96 21.97 4.42 11.14
N SER A 97 22.59 5.34 10.37
CA SER A 97 23.35 4.96 9.17
C SER A 97 24.55 4.05 9.51
N ARG A 98 25.25 4.32 10.63
CA ARG A 98 26.35 3.47 11.11
C ARG A 98 25.88 2.05 11.43
N ARG A 99 24.76 1.90 12.17
CA ARG A 99 24.20 0.57 12.49
C ARG A 99 23.72 -0.18 11.26
N LEU A 100 23.10 0.51 10.30
CA LEU A 100 22.72 -0.05 9.01
C LEU A 100 23.95 -0.52 8.22
N TYR A 101 25.02 0.27 8.21
CA TYR A 101 26.30 -0.10 7.60
C TYR A 101 26.91 -1.35 8.27
N GLU A 102 27.00 -1.37 9.61
CA GLU A 102 27.52 -2.51 10.39
C GLU A 102 26.73 -3.79 10.13
N PHE A 103 25.39 -3.68 10.08
CA PHE A 103 24.52 -4.79 9.72
C PHE A 103 24.83 -5.31 8.32
N ASN A 104 24.86 -4.43 7.31
CA ASN A 104 25.14 -4.81 5.93
C ASN A 104 26.52 -5.47 5.78
N ARG A 105 27.55 -4.95 6.45
CA ARG A 105 28.91 -5.53 6.43
C ARG A 105 28.95 -6.92 7.05
N ARG A 106 28.18 -7.18 8.10
CA ARG A 106 28.12 -8.46 8.80
C ARG A 106 27.23 -9.48 8.07
N TRP A 107 26.01 -9.07 7.73
CA TRP A 107 25.02 -9.98 7.14
C TRP A 107 25.19 -10.14 5.63
N ARG A 108 25.78 -9.14 4.96
CA ARG A 108 26.08 -9.11 3.52
C ARG A 108 24.85 -9.41 2.65
N PRO A 109 23.82 -8.56 2.67
CA PRO A 109 22.67 -8.71 1.81
C PRO A 109 23.07 -8.60 0.34
N ASP A 110 22.37 -9.33 -0.52
CA ASP A 110 22.45 -9.19 -1.98
C ASP A 110 21.58 -8.02 -2.45
N VAL A 111 20.48 -7.77 -1.72
CA VAL A 111 19.55 -6.67 -1.99
C VAL A 111 19.23 -5.92 -0.71
N VAL A 112 19.34 -4.59 -0.73
CA VAL A 112 18.71 -3.69 0.25
C VAL A 112 17.56 -2.97 -0.39
N HIS A 113 16.36 -3.12 0.19
CA HIS A 113 15.12 -2.54 -0.31
C HIS A 113 14.54 -1.56 0.71
N THR A 114 14.43 -0.30 0.33
CA THR A 114 13.94 0.81 1.16
C THR A 114 12.54 1.25 0.73
N HIS A 115 11.74 1.81 1.68
CA HIS A 115 10.31 2.06 1.41
C HIS A 115 9.86 3.53 1.53
N ARG A 116 10.64 4.41 2.13
CA ARG A 116 10.33 5.84 2.27
C ARG A 116 11.56 6.70 2.03
N ILE A 117 11.39 8.01 1.97
CA ILE A 117 12.46 8.98 1.66
C ILE A 117 13.61 8.90 2.68
N LYS A 118 13.31 8.83 3.99
CA LYS A 118 14.31 8.76 5.06
C LYS A 118 15.12 7.48 4.98
N GLU A 119 14.44 6.35 4.84
CA GLU A 119 15.08 5.03 4.70
C GLU A 119 15.91 4.94 3.42
N ASN A 120 15.46 5.55 2.34
CA ASN A 120 16.25 5.63 1.11
C ASN A 120 17.55 6.44 1.33
N CYS A 121 17.47 7.57 2.06
CA CYS A 121 18.66 8.35 2.38
C CYS A 121 19.65 7.54 3.25
N LEU A 122 19.18 7.05 4.40
CA LEU A 122 20.05 6.43 5.40
C LEU A 122 20.45 5.00 5.01
N GLY A 123 19.46 4.19 4.61
CA GLY A 123 19.65 2.80 4.20
C GLY A 123 20.34 2.67 2.86
N GLY A 124 19.96 3.49 1.87
CA GLY A 124 20.58 3.49 0.55
C GLY A 124 22.04 3.90 0.60
N LEU A 125 22.38 4.95 1.38
CA LEU A 125 23.77 5.34 1.59
C LEU A 125 24.59 4.27 2.33
N ALA A 126 24.04 3.73 3.42
CA ALA A 126 24.69 2.66 4.18
C ALA A 126 24.93 1.41 3.32
N ALA A 127 23.96 1.05 2.46
CA ALA A 127 24.09 -0.07 1.53
C ALA A 127 25.17 0.17 0.47
N ALA A 128 25.25 1.38 -0.11
CA ALA A 128 26.27 1.74 -1.07
C ALA A 128 27.67 1.68 -0.45
N LEU A 129 27.85 2.22 0.77
CA LEU A 129 29.13 2.17 1.48
C LEU A 129 29.54 0.75 1.92
N SER A 130 28.59 -0.18 1.94
CA SER A 130 28.81 -1.60 2.30
C SER A 130 28.96 -2.51 1.08
N ASP A 131 29.03 -1.94 -0.13
CA ASP A 131 29.12 -2.68 -1.41
C ASP A 131 27.97 -3.65 -1.65
N VAL A 132 26.75 -3.31 -1.18
CA VAL A 132 25.56 -4.12 -1.45
C VAL A 132 25.30 -4.16 -2.96
N PRO A 133 25.12 -5.36 -3.57
CA PRO A 133 24.97 -5.51 -5.01
C PRO A 133 23.79 -4.74 -5.61
N VAL A 134 22.62 -4.80 -4.98
CA VAL A 134 21.39 -4.14 -5.45
C VAL A 134 20.81 -3.26 -4.36
N ILE A 135 20.56 -2.01 -4.71
CA ILE A 135 19.87 -1.04 -3.86
C ILE A 135 18.58 -0.64 -4.56
N LEU A 136 17.44 -0.99 -3.95
CA LEU A 136 16.11 -0.77 -4.50
C LEU A 136 15.30 0.15 -3.60
N HIS A 137 14.46 1.00 -4.20
CA HIS A 137 13.53 1.85 -3.47
C HIS A 137 12.13 1.73 -4.03
N THR A 138 11.13 1.50 -3.15
CA THR A 138 9.70 1.56 -3.50
C THR A 138 9.11 2.92 -3.12
N VAL A 139 8.44 3.55 -4.10
CA VAL A 139 7.73 4.82 -3.92
C VAL A 139 6.23 4.53 -3.83
N HIS A 140 5.66 4.74 -2.64
CA HIS A 140 4.26 4.44 -2.32
C HIS A 140 3.28 5.57 -2.66
N GLY A 141 3.77 6.79 -2.85
CA GLY A 141 2.99 7.97 -3.19
C GLY A 141 3.88 9.19 -3.34
N ILE A 142 3.33 10.25 -3.91
CA ILE A 142 3.99 11.55 -3.92
C ILE A 142 3.65 12.21 -2.58
N GLN A 143 4.67 12.41 -1.74
CA GLN A 143 4.48 13.01 -0.42
C GLN A 143 4.08 14.47 -0.52
N GLU A 144 3.10 14.87 0.28
CA GLU A 144 2.69 16.25 0.44
C GLU A 144 3.77 17.05 1.19
N ALA A 145 3.87 18.32 0.81
CA ALA A 145 4.69 19.27 1.55
C ALA A 145 4.05 19.57 2.91
N LEU A 146 4.77 19.28 3.98
CA LEU A 146 4.40 19.66 5.35
C LEU A 146 4.60 21.16 5.53
N GLY A 147 3.89 21.79 6.47
CA GLY A 147 4.10 23.20 6.82
C GLY A 147 5.23 23.43 7.84
N GLY A 148 5.75 24.65 7.92
CA GLY A 148 6.70 25.07 8.95
C GLY A 148 8.08 24.41 8.88
N TRP A 149 8.71 24.21 10.06
CA TRP A 149 10.07 23.64 10.18
C TRP A 149 10.17 22.19 9.68
N GLU A 150 9.11 21.43 9.82
CA GLU A 150 9.03 20.05 9.27
C GLU A 150 9.13 20.04 7.74
N HIS A 151 8.64 21.09 7.06
CA HIS A 151 8.81 21.26 5.63
C HIS A 151 10.27 21.43 5.20
N VAL A 152 11.08 22.14 6.00
CA VAL A 152 12.51 22.33 5.73
C VAL A 152 13.25 21.00 5.85
N LYS A 153 13.02 20.26 6.94
CA LYS A 153 13.60 18.92 7.13
C LYS A 153 13.19 17.99 5.99
N TRP A 154 11.91 17.99 5.62
CA TRP A 154 11.40 17.18 4.52
C TRP A 154 12.08 17.53 3.18
N LYS A 155 12.25 18.82 2.86
CA LYS A 155 12.98 19.25 1.66
C LYS A 155 14.43 18.74 1.65
N CYS A 156 15.13 18.84 2.77
CA CYS A 156 16.50 18.32 2.87
C CYS A 156 16.55 16.82 2.63
N TYR A 157 15.69 16.03 3.28
CA TYR A 157 15.61 14.60 3.04
C TYR A 157 15.20 14.25 1.61
N SER A 158 14.27 14.99 1.02
CA SER A 158 13.84 14.79 -0.38
C SER A 158 14.97 15.05 -1.37
N LEU A 159 15.75 16.12 -1.17
CA LEU A 159 16.93 16.41 -1.98
C LEU A 159 18.01 15.34 -1.82
N MET A 160 18.33 14.96 -0.58
CA MET A 160 19.28 13.88 -0.28
C MET A 160 18.84 12.56 -0.89
N SER A 161 17.60 12.17 -0.71
CA SER A 161 17.02 10.96 -1.30
C SER A 161 17.13 10.98 -2.82
N SER A 162 16.83 12.12 -3.46
CA SER A 162 17.00 12.28 -4.91
C SER A 162 18.45 12.08 -5.36
N GLN A 163 19.43 12.59 -4.60
CA GLN A 163 20.86 12.40 -4.90
C GLN A 163 21.34 10.96 -4.66
N VAL A 164 20.87 10.35 -3.56
CA VAL A 164 21.14 8.92 -3.28
C VAL A 164 20.56 8.06 -4.41
N THR A 165 19.29 8.27 -4.77
CA THR A 165 18.65 7.54 -5.86
C THR A 165 19.47 7.65 -7.15
N LYS A 166 19.84 8.86 -7.56
CA LYS A 166 20.62 9.10 -8.82
C LYS A 166 21.98 8.41 -8.84
N ARG A 167 22.63 8.26 -7.69
CA ARG A 167 24.01 7.78 -7.64
C ARG A 167 24.14 6.32 -7.29
N VAL A 168 23.21 5.77 -6.50
CA VAL A 168 23.41 4.43 -5.92
C VAL A 168 22.22 3.48 -6.11
N ALA A 169 21.02 3.97 -6.44
CA ALA A 169 19.89 3.08 -6.63
C ALA A 169 20.04 2.27 -7.93
N SER A 170 20.01 0.96 -7.80
CA SER A 170 19.99 0.01 -8.92
C SER A 170 18.64 0.02 -9.63
N GLY A 171 17.56 0.29 -8.89
CA GLY A 171 16.21 0.32 -9.43
C GLY A 171 15.19 1.02 -8.53
N LEU A 172 14.04 1.35 -9.12
CA LEU A 172 12.90 1.96 -8.43
C LEU A 172 11.62 1.18 -8.75
N ILE A 173 10.78 1.02 -7.76
CA ILE A 173 9.42 0.51 -7.92
C ILE A 173 8.44 1.66 -7.68
N GLY A 174 7.59 1.97 -8.67
CA GLY A 174 6.38 2.76 -8.48
C GLY A 174 5.20 1.84 -8.24
N VAL A 175 4.39 2.12 -7.22
CA VAL A 175 3.22 1.28 -6.90
C VAL A 175 2.04 1.48 -7.84
N SER A 176 2.13 2.45 -8.77
CA SER A 176 1.19 2.69 -9.86
C SER A 176 1.93 3.09 -11.13
N ASN A 177 1.28 2.99 -12.29
CA ASN A 177 1.84 3.44 -13.56
C ASN A 177 2.08 4.95 -13.58
N ASP A 178 1.21 5.72 -12.90
CA ASP A 178 1.38 7.16 -12.72
C ASP A 178 2.69 7.47 -11.99
N ILE A 179 2.92 6.84 -10.83
CA ILE A 179 4.18 6.99 -10.06
C ILE A 179 5.38 6.49 -10.87
N ALA A 180 5.27 5.33 -11.52
CA ALA A 180 6.37 4.79 -12.33
C ALA A 180 6.73 5.72 -13.50
N SER A 181 5.74 6.35 -14.14
CA SER A 181 5.94 7.32 -15.21
C SER A 181 6.62 8.59 -14.70
N PHE A 182 6.20 9.09 -13.54
CA PHE A 182 6.88 10.20 -12.87
C PHE A 182 8.34 9.86 -12.55
N LEU A 183 8.60 8.66 -12.01
CA LEU A 183 9.95 8.22 -11.65
C LEU A 183 10.86 8.07 -12.90
N ARG A 184 10.37 7.52 -14.01
CA ARG A 184 11.14 7.42 -15.28
C ARG A 184 11.57 8.79 -15.79
N LYS A 185 10.69 9.80 -15.72
CA LYS A 185 11.02 11.17 -16.10
C LYS A 185 12.04 11.82 -15.15
N ARG A 186 11.93 11.51 -13.85
CA ARG A 186 12.79 12.11 -12.82
C ARG A 186 14.17 11.47 -12.74
N PHE A 187 14.28 10.18 -13.04
CA PHE A 187 15.48 9.34 -12.92
C PHE A 187 15.68 8.51 -14.21
N PRO A 188 16.02 9.16 -15.34
CA PRO A 188 16.08 8.50 -16.65
C PRO A 188 17.15 7.39 -16.72
N ASP A 189 18.22 7.50 -15.92
CA ASP A 189 19.32 6.54 -15.89
C ASP A 189 19.09 5.37 -14.90
N THR A 190 18.01 5.43 -14.10
CA THR A 190 17.67 4.38 -13.12
C THR A 190 16.55 3.49 -13.66
N GLN A 191 16.68 2.19 -13.47
CA GLN A 191 15.63 1.25 -13.90
C GLN A 191 14.36 1.44 -13.06
N VAL A 192 13.23 1.67 -13.73
CA VAL A 192 11.93 1.88 -13.09
C VAL A 192 10.92 0.85 -13.56
N THR A 193 10.31 0.14 -12.62
CA THR A 193 9.19 -0.77 -12.89
C THR A 193 7.94 -0.34 -12.13
N CYS A 194 6.77 -0.72 -12.64
CA CYS A 194 5.51 -0.62 -11.91
C CYS A 194 5.18 -1.98 -11.30
N ILE A 195 5.05 -2.03 -9.96
CA ILE A 195 4.56 -3.19 -9.23
C ILE A 195 3.45 -2.71 -8.31
N HIS A 196 2.21 -2.99 -8.67
CA HIS A 196 1.04 -2.62 -7.87
C HIS A 196 1.10 -3.26 -6.49
N ASN A 197 0.59 -2.55 -5.50
CA ASN A 197 0.33 -3.11 -4.18
C ASN A 197 -0.60 -4.31 -4.30
N GLY A 198 -0.34 -5.32 -3.49
CA GLY A 198 -1.16 -6.51 -3.41
C GLY A 198 -1.68 -6.73 -2.00
N ILE A 199 -2.78 -7.44 -1.88
CA ILE A 199 -3.38 -7.80 -0.60
C ILE A 199 -3.50 -9.33 -0.48
N MET A 200 -3.25 -9.87 0.71
CA MET A 200 -3.39 -11.32 0.94
C MET A 200 -4.86 -11.74 0.81
N ASN A 201 -5.12 -12.79 0.02
CA ASN A 201 -6.47 -13.32 -0.21
C ASN A 201 -7.08 -14.00 1.02
N HIS A 202 -6.25 -14.49 1.94
CA HIS A 202 -6.69 -15.08 3.19
C HIS A 202 -6.29 -14.18 4.36
N VAL A 203 -7.28 -13.67 5.08
CA VAL A 203 -7.07 -13.30 6.48
C VAL A 203 -6.69 -14.61 7.16
N SER A 204 -5.48 -14.69 7.72
CA SER A 204 -5.06 -15.86 8.49
C SER A 204 -6.18 -16.17 9.47
N ALA A 205 -6.66 -17.44 9.47
CA ALA A 205 -7.72 -17.92 10.35
C ALA A 205 -7.40 -17.76 11.86
N ARG A 206 -6.25 -17.18 12.19
CA ARG A 206 -5.78 -16.91 13.57
C ARG A 206 -6.29 -15.60 14.16
N THR A 207 -6.94 -14.74 13.38
CA THR A 207 -7.58 -13.54 13.91
C THR A 207 -9.03 -13.52 13.44
N GLU A 208 -9.87 -14.34 14.09
CA GLU A 208 -11.31 -14.04 14.18
C GLU A 208 -11.41 -12.74 14.98
N MET A 209 -11.34 -11.61 14.27
CA MET A 209 -11.66 -10.33 14.90
C MET A 209 -13.15 -10.37 15.24
N PRO A 210 -13.54 -9.92 16.44
CA PRO A 210 -14.95 -9.86 16.81
C PRO A 210 -15.72 -9.09 15.74
N GLU A 211 -16.89 -9.59 15.39
CA GLU A 211 -17.76 -8.89 14.47
C GLU A 211 -18.16 -7.54 15.07
N THR A 212 -17.81 -6.46 14.38
CA THR A 212 -18.25 -5.13 14.76
C THR A 212 -19.63 -4.90 14.19
N THR A 213 -20.56 -4.41 15.02
CA THR A 213 -21.92 -4.07 14.59
C THR A 213 -22.08 -2.56 14.34
N ARG A 214 -23.10 -2.18 13.57
CA ARG A 214 -23.43 -0.76 13.35
C ARG A 214 -23.79 -0.05 14.66
N GLU A 215 -24.45 -0.72 15.57
CA GLU A 215 -24.80 -0.19 16.89
C GLU A 215 -23.55 0.15 17.73
N GLN A 216 -22.49 -0.70 17.69
CA GLN A 216 -21.24 -0.46 18.40
C GLN A 216 -20.49 0.79 17.90
N ILE A 217 -20.75 1.24 16.68
CA ILE A 217 -20.20 2.49 16.13
C ILE A 217 -21.21 3.66 16.23
N GLY A 218 -22.31 3.48 16.96
CA GLY A 218 -23.33 4.51 17.21
C GLY A 218 -24.23 4.80 16.02
N ILE A 219 -24.45 3.81 15.13
CA ILE A 219 -25.37 3.89 13.99
C ILE A 219 -26.53 2.92 14.25
N ALA A 220 -27.75 3.47 14.39
CA ALA A 220 -28.96 2.67 14.56
C ALA A 220 -29.48 2.16 13.22
N GLU A 221 -30.08 0.98 13.22
CA GLU A 221 -30.78 0.42 12.07
C GLU A 221 -32.24 0.95 11.98
N PRO A 222 -32.82 1.11 10.80
CA PRO A 222 -32.19 0.90 9.48
C PRO A 222 -31.39 2.13 9.02
N ALA A 223 -30.18 1.90 8.55
CA ALA A 223 -29.32 2.98 8.05
C ALA A 223 -28.51 2.54 6.82
N PHE A 224 -28.29 3.46 5.88
CA PHE A 224 -27.32 3.30 4.81
C PHE A 224 -25.98 3.86 5.26
N VAL A 225 -24.94 3.02 5.30
CA VAL A 225 -23.64 3.37 5.88
C VAL A 225 -22.57 3.53 4.81
N VAL A 226 -22.05 4.74 4.69
CA VAL A 226 -20.92 5.09 3.83
C VAL A 226 -19.65 5.03 4.67
N GLY A 227 -18.74 4.10 4.40
CA GLY A 227 -17.45 4.01 5.07
C GLY A 227 -16.37 4.82 4.36
N CYS A 228 -15.50 5.47 5.12
CA CYS A 228 -14.28 6.11 4.63
C CYS A 228 -13.14 5.77 5.58
N VAL A 229 -12.06 5.16 5.07
CA VAL A 229 -10.91 4.72 5.89
C VAL A 229 -9.65 5.38 5.38
N GLY A 230 -8.92 6.04 6.28
CA GLY A 230 -7.62 6.64 5.96
C GLY A 230 -7.22 7.73 6.94
N ARG A 231 -5.98 8.20 6.79
CA ARG A 231 -5.46 9.32 7.58
C ARG A 231 -6.26 10.60 7.30
N LEU A 232 -6.60 11.34 8.33
CA LEU A 232 -7.31 12.62 8.20
C LEU A 232 -6.34 13.74 7.80
N SER A 233 -5.92 13.72 6.53
CA SER A 233 -4.99 14.66 5.91
C SER A 233 -5.59 15.27 4.63
N PRO A 234 -5.08 16.40 4.13
CA PRO A 234 -5.63 17.10 2.96
C PRO A 234 -5.75 16.18 1.73
N VAL A 235 -4.76 15.32 1.48
CA VAL A 235 -4.74 14.43 0.31
C VAL A 235 -5.91 13.45 0.26
N LYS A 236 -6.51 13.11 1.42
CA LYS A 236 -7.64 12.19 1.50
C LYS A 236 -8.99 12.82 1.13
N GLY A 237 -9.06 14.14 1.03
CA GLY A 237 -10.22 14.85 0.49
C GLY A 237 -11.54 14.62 1.25
N ILE A 238 -11.49 14.26 2.54
CA ILE A 238 -12.67 13.89 3.34
C ILE A 238 -13.68 15.05 3.38
N GLU A 239 -13.22 16.29 3.27
CA GLU A 239 -14.10 17.45 3.18
C GLU A 239 -15.10 17.35 2.01
N TYR A 240 -14.68 16.79 0.86
CA TYR A 240 -15.56 16.62 -0.30
C TYR A 240 -16.64 15.58 -0.04
N LEU A 241 -16.33 14.52 0.75
CA LEU A 241 -17.35 13.57 1.20
C LEU A 241 -18.36 14.23 2.13
N LEU A 242 -17.92 15.05 3.09
CA LEU A 242 -18.84 15.75 3.98
C LEU A 242 -19.76 16.71 3.21
N ARG A 243 -19.24 17.43 2.22
CA ARG A 243 -20.04 18.26 1.33
C ARG A 243 -21.01 17.46 0.48
N ALA A 244 -20.59 16.32 -0.05
CA ALA A 244 -21.49 15.41 -0.80
C ALA A 244 -22.63 14.90 0.07
N VAL A 245 -22.36 14.54 1.31
CA VAL A 245 -23.39 14.11 2.29
C VAL A 245 -24.34 15.27 2.61
N SER A 246 -23.83 16.50 2.74
CA SER A 246 -24.70 17.68 2.92
C SER A 246 -25.69 17.87 1.77
N LEU A 247 -25.25 17.68 0.52
CA LEU A 247 -26.15 17.73 -0.66
C LEU A 247 -27.22 16.63 -0.59
N LEU A 248 -26.83 15.40 -0.23
CA LEU A 248 -27.78 14.29 -0.11
C LEU A 248 -28.82 14.51 0.99
N VAL A 249 -28.39 15.01 2.14
CA VAL A 249 -29.28 15.25 3.29
C VAL A 249 -30.22 16.43 3.06
N HIS A 250 -29.72 17.56 2.55
CA HIS A 250 -30.50 18.79 2.48
C HIS A 250 -31.24 18.97 1.16
N GLU A 251 -30.69 18.54 0.03
CA GLU A 251 -31.32 18.71 -1.27
C GLU A 251 -32.14 17.49 -1.70
N ARG A 252 -31.65 16.24 -1.38
CA ARG A 252 -32.40 15.01 -1.70
C ARG A 252 -33.25 14.47 -0.54
N GLY A 253 -33.16 15.05 0.65
CA GLY A 253 -33.95 14.66 1.81
C GLY A 253 -33.55 13.30 2.43
N VAL A 254 -32.37 12.79 2.16
CA VAL A 254 -31.89 11.48 2.65
C VAL A 254 -31.59 11.54 4.15
N GLN A 255 -32.48 11.00 4.98
CA GLN A 255 -32.35 11.07 6.45
C GLN A 255 -31.71 9.82 7.07
N SER A 256 -31.77 8.67 6.41
CA SER A 256 -31.27 7.37 6.92
C SER A 256 -29.82 7.08 6.55
N MET A 257 -29.08 8.05 6.00
CA MET A 257 -27.67 7.88 5.63
C MET A 257 -26.75 8.28 6.78
N HIS A 258 -25.70 7.48 7.02
CA HIS A 258 -24.62 7.79 7.93
C HIS A 258 -23.26 7.60 7.26
N VAL A 259 -22.29 8.42 7.64
CA VAL A 259 -20.88 8.29 7.24
C VAL A 259 -20.06 7.87 8.43
N ALA A 260 -19.32 6.78 8.31
CA ALA A 260 -18.33 6.33 9.27
C ALA A 260 -16.92 6.68 8.76
N VAL A 261 -16.28 7.66 9.39
CA VAL A 261 -14.92 8.10 9.08
C VAL A 261 -13.95 7.42 10.04
N VAL A 262 -13.11 6.54 9.50
CA VAL A 262 -12.16 5.72 10.27
C VAL A 262 -10.73 6.21 10.02
N GLY A 263 -10.02 6.53 11.08
CA GLY A 263 -8.64 7.00 11.07
C GLY A 263 -8.45 8.27 11.88
N GLY A 264 -7.21 8.57 12.18
CA GLY A 264 -6.78 9.79 12.87
C GLY A 264 -6.00 10.73 11.94
N GLY A 265 -5.75 11.95 12.40
CA GLY A 265 -4.89 12.88 11.65
C GLY A 265 -5.12 14.36 11.98
N PRO A 266 -4.29 15.23 11.40
CA PRO A 266 -4.27 16.64 11.76
C PRO A 266 -5.56 17.40 11.42
N LEU A 267 -6.38 16.90 10.49
CA LEU A 267 -7.63 17.55 10.08
C LEU A 267 -8.85 17.13 10.90
N GLN A 268 -8.74 16.26 11.91
CA GLN A 268 -9.90 15.77 12.64
C GLN A 268 -10.80 16.88 13.14
N ARG A 269 -10.26 17.81 13.92
CA ARG A 269 -11.03 18.92 14.48
C ARG A 269 -11.67 19.83 13.40
N SER A 270 -10.97 20.10 12.31
CA SER A 270 -11.50 20.92 11.23
C SER A 270 -12.62 20.22 10.46
N LEU A 271 -12.54 18.89 10.29
CA LEU A 271 -13.58 18.08 9.66
C LEU A 271 -14.83 17.96 10.55
N GLU A 272 -14.66 17.81 11.87
CA GLU A 272 -15.76 17.86 12.83
C GLU A 272 -16.48 19.22 12.80
N MET A 273 -15.72 20.33 12.79
CA MET A 273 -16.30 21.68 12.64
C MET A 273 -16.99 21.85 11.29
N LEU A 274 -16.43 21.31 10.21
CA LEU A 274 -17.09 21.35 8.89
C LEU A 274 -18.42 20.59 8.91
N ALA A 275 -18.49 19.42 9.54
CA ALA A 275 -19.75 18.68 9.67
C ALA A 275 -20.81 19.46 10.48
N GLN A 276 -20.39 20.22 11.51
CA GLN A 276 -21.28 21.13 12.25
C GLN A 276 -21.79 22.27 11.37
N ASN A 277 -20.88 22.96 10.67
CA ASN A 277 -21.23 24.09 9.79
C ASN A 277 -22.15 23.67 8.63
N LEU A 278 -22.02 22.43 8.15
CA LEU A 278 -22.88 21.83 7.14
C LEU A 278 -24.19 21.25 7.72
N ALA A 279 -24.42 21.37 9.04
CA ALA A 279 -25.59 20.81 9.74
C ALA A 279 -25.82 19.30 9.51
N ILE A 280 -24.73 18.53 9.38
CA ILE A 280 -24.76 17.06 9.16
C ILE A 280 -24.14 16.26 10.30
N SER A 281 -23.84 16.86 11.45
CA SER A 281 -23.15 16.16 12.57
C SER A 281 -23.85 14.88 13.03
N ARG A 282 -25.18 14.81 12.93
CA ARG A 282 -25.94 13.60 13.27
C ARG A 282 -25.73 12.45 12.29
N HIS A 283 -25.31 12.77 11.07
CA HIS A 283 -25.05 11.81 9.98
C HIS A 283 -23.59 11.34 9.91
N VAL A 284 -22.68 11.93 10.70
CA VAL A 284 -21.23 11.62 10.62
C VAL A 284 -20.75 11.04 11.94
N ARG A 285 -19.99 9.96 11.88
CA ARG A 285 -19.30 9.34 13.01
C ARG A 285 -17.80 9.32 12.72
N PHE A 286 -17.02 10.08 13.47
CA PHE A 286 -15.56 10.00 13.48
C PHE A 286 -15.15 8.93 14.48
N LEU A 287 -14.64 7.79 14.01
CA LEU A 287 -14.36 6.61 14.81
C LEU A 287 -12.91 6.56 15.34
N GLY A 288 -12.07 7.55 14.94
CA GLY A 288 -10.65 7.55 15.28
C GLY A 288 -9.89 6.39 14.64
N GLU A 289 -8.69 6.12 15.14
CA GLU A 289 -7.88 4.97 14.69
C GLU A 289 -8.50 3.67 15.18
N ARG A 290 -8.64 2.70 14.27
CA ARG A 290 -9.27 1.39 14.53
C ARG A 290 -8.39 0.27 14.02
N HIS A 291 -8.35 -0.83 14.75
CA HIS A 291 -7.64 -2.06 14.36
C HIS A 291 -8.56 -3.10 13.72
N ASP A 292 -9.87 -2.94 13.86
CA ASP A 292 -10.92 -3.81 13.33
C ASP A 292 -11.46 -3.35 11.97
N VAL A 293 -10.64 -2.64 11.18
CA VAL A 293 -11.01 -2.16 9.83
C VAL A 293 -11.61 -3.28 8.96
N PRO A 294 -11.09 -4.53 8.95
CA PRO A 294 -11.72 -5.60 8.18
C PRO A 294 -13.16 -5.91 8.59
N SER A 295 -13.51 -5.78 9.87
CA SER A 295 -14.88 -5.96 10.37
C SER A 295 -15.76 -4.77 9.99
N LEU A 296 -15.24 -3.55 10.10
CA LEU A 296 -15.96 -2.34 9.70
C LEU A 296 -16.30 -2.33 8.20
N LEU A 297 -15.40 -2.77 7.34
CA LEU A 297 -15.64 -2.85 5.89
C LEU A 297 -16.81 -3.80 5.52
N ARG A 298 -17.16 -4.76 6.38
CA ARG A 298 -18.29 -5.68 6.17
C ARG A 298 -19.64 -5.05 6.50
N ILE A 299 -19.67 -4.06 7.39
CA ILE A 299 -20.89 -3.38 7.81
C ILE A 299 -21.19 -2.10 7.02
N PHE A 300 -20.28 -1.66 6.16
CA PHE A 300 -20.52 -0.55 5.25
C PHE A 300 -21.32 -1.02 4.03
N ASP A 301 -22.33 -0.26 3.62
CA ASP A 301 -23.06 -0.49 2.38
C ASP A 301 -22.24 -0.10 1.15
N ILE A 302 -21.41 0.95 1.29
CA ILE A 302 -20.42 1.37 0.31
C ILE A 302 -19.18 1.93 1.00
N PHE A 303 -18.06 1.89 0.29
CA PHE A 303 -16.81 2.53 0.67
C PHE A 303 -16.57 3.76 -0.23
N ALA A 304 -16.38 4.93 0.36
CA ALA A 304 -16.09 6.17 -0.34
C ALA A 304 -14.61 6.57 -0.16
N MET A 305 -13.91 6.87 -1.27
CA MET A 305 -12.53 7.33 -1.27
C MET A 305 -12.40 8.63 -2.09
N PRO A 306 -12.64 9.80 -1.48
CA PRO A 306 -12.65 11.10 -2.16
C PRO A 306 -11.25 11.72 -2.30
N SER A 307 -10.21 10.90 -2.38
CA SER A 307 -8.81 11.34 -2.35
C SER A 307 -8.44 12.27 -3.51
N LEU A 308 -7.45 13.13 -3.26
CA LEU A 308 -6.88 14.07 -4.24
C LEU A 308 -5.67 13.47 -4.97
N HIS A 309 -4.98 12.54 -4.33
CA HIS A 309 -3.87 11.81 -4.91
C HIS A 309 -3.68 10.47 -4.18
N GLU A 310 -3.40 9.41 -4.95
CA GLU A 310 -3.09 8.07 -4.43
C GLU A 310 -2.09 7.33 -5.34
N GLY A 311 -1.32 6.42 -4.74
CA GLY A 311 -0.72 5.33 -5.50
C GLY A 311 -1.76 4.24 -5.78
N VAL A 312 -1.51 3.00 -5.35
CA VAL A 312 -2.56 1.97 -5.21
C VAL A 312 -2.92 1.88 -3.74
N PRO A 313 -4.09 2.41 -3.31
CA PRO A 313 -4.41 2.53 -1.89
C PRO A 313 -4.81 1.18 -1.29
N MET A 314 -4.17 0.78 -0.19
CA MET A 314 -4.46 -0.48 0.51
C MET A 314 -5.91 -0.54 0.99
N ALA A 315 -6.45 0.56 1.55
CA ALA A 315 -7.83 0.60 2.03
C ALA A 315 -8.86 0.35 0.91
N LEU A 316 -8.56 0.77 -0.33
CA LEU A 316 -9.39 0.45 -1.50
C LEU A 316 -9.37 -1.06 -1.80
N LEU A 317 -8.18 -1.66 -1.83
CA LEU A 317 -8.04 -3.09 -2.04
C LEU A 317 -8.73 -3.90 -0.93
N GLU A 318 -8.63 -3.43 0.32
CA GLU A 318 -9.28 -4.03 1.48
C GLU A 318 -10.81 -3.96 1.38
N ALA A 319 -11.36 -2.80 0.98
CA ALA A 319 -12.79 -2.62 0.76
C ALA A 319 -13.32 -3.53 -0.34
N MET A 320 -12.68 -3.53 -1.52
CA MET A 320 -13.08 -4.39 -2.64
C MET A 320 -12.97 -5.88 -2.27
N ARG A 321 -11.91 -6.30 -1.57
CA ARG A 321 -11.76 -7.68 -1.09
C ARG A 321 -12.84 -8.07 -0.10
N ALA A 322 -13.22 -7.17 0.82
CA ALA A 322 -14.32 -7.39 1.75
C ALA A 322 -15.68 -7.50 1.04
N GLY A 323 -15.73 -7.11 -0.24
CA GLY A 323 -16.94 -7.01 -1.04
C GLY A 323 -17.75 -5.78 -0.72
N CYS A 324 -17.13 -4.73 -0.17
CA CYS A 324 -17.75 -3.44 -0.04
C CYS A 324 -17.69 -2.72 -1.39
N PRO A 325 -18.85 -2.35 -2.00
CA PRO A 325 -18.87 -1.60 -3.24
C PRO A 325 -18.19 -0.26 -3.08
N VAL A 326 -17.47 0.22 -4.10
CA VAL A 326 -16.61 1.39 -3.96
C VAL A 326 -17.05 2.54 -4.86
N VAL A 327 -16.96 3.77 -4.31
CA VAL A 327 -17.05 5.04 -5.03
C VAL A 327 -15.78 5.82 -4.73
N ALA A 328 -14.98 6.15 -5.75
CA ALA A 328 -13.67 6.76 -5.53
C ALA A 328 -13.36 7.87 -6.54
N SER A 329 -12.51 8.80 -6.15
CA SER A 329 -11.98 9.82 -7.07
C SER A 329 -11.05 9.20 -8.12
N ALA A 330 -11.17 9.62 -9.37
CA ALA A 330 -10.35 9.18 -10.50
C ALA A 330 -8.95 9.84 -10.44
N VAL A 331 -8.11 9.49 -9.47
CA VAL A 331 -6.79 10.07 -9.26
C VAL A 331 -5.70 9.01 -9.13
N GLY A 332 -4.49 9.33 -9.62
CA GLY A 332 -3.29 8.49 -9.48
C GLY A 332 -3.52 7.06 -9.93
N GLY A 333 -3.24 6.10 -9.05
CA GLY A 333 -3.42 4.66 -9.32
C GLY A 333 -4.83 4.11 -9.10
N ILE A 334 -5.80 4.91 -8.63
CA ILE A 334 -7.19 4.43 -8.41
C ILE A 334 -7.82 3.92 -9.71
N PRO A 335 -7.71 4.62 -10.88
CA PRO A 335 -8.23 4.10 -12.15
C PRO A 335 -7.52 2.83 -12.66
N GLU A 336 -6.37 2.47 -12.09
CA GLU A 336 -5.69 1.20 -12.40
C GLU A 336 -6.32 0.03 -11.62
N VAL A 337 -6.97 0.33 -10.49
CA VAL A 337 -7.67 -0.64 -9.63
C VAL A 337 -9.14 -0.80 -10.06
N ILE A 338 -9.86 0.31 -10.20
CA ILE A 338 -11.30 0.34 -10.51
C ILE A 338 -11.50 0.51 -12.02
N ARG A 339 -12.30 -0.36 -12.61
CA ARG A 339 -12.90 -0.17 -13.94
C ARG A 339 -14.27 0.48 -13.74
N ASP A 340 -14.37 1.76 -14.10
CA ASP A 340 -15.57 2.55 -13.88
C ASP A 340 -16.84 1.89 -14.44
N GLY A 341 -17.91 1.87 -13.63
CA GLY A 341 -19.19 1.25 -13.97
C GLY A 341 -19.19 -0.28 -14.02
N TYR A 342 -18.06 -0.96 -13.75
CA TYR A 342 -17.93 -2.42 -13.77
C TYR A 342 -17.66 -3.04 -12.39
N ASP A 343 -16.62 -2.57 -11.70
CA ASP A 343 -16.22 -3.07 -10.38
C ASP A 343 -16.16 -1.97 -9.31
N GLY A 344 -16.69 -0.79 -9.64
CA GLY A 344 -16.84 0.37 -8.79
C GLY A 344 -17.23 1.60 -9.61
N VAL A 345 -17.36 2.73 -8.95
CA VAL A 345 -17.68 4.02 -9.58
C VAL A 345 -16.54 5.00 -9.39
N LEU A 346 -16.09 5.62 -10.48
CA LEU A 346 -15.10 6.69 -10.47
C LEU A 346 -15.79 8.04 -10.65
N VAL A 347 -15.39 9.02 -9.83
CA VAL A 347 -15.87 10.40 -9.92
C VAL A 347 -14.71 11.37 -10.10
N PRO A 348 -14.92 12.56 -10.68
CA PRO A 348 -13.89 13.60 -10.69
C PRO A 348 -13.44 13.95 -9.26
N PRO A 349 -12.15 14.21 -9.02
CA PRO A 349 -11.70 14.70 -7.72
C PRO A 349 -12.23 16.11 -7.44
N GLN A 350 -12.38 16.46 -6.16
CA GLN A 350 -12.86 17.79 -5.73
C GLN A 350 -14.27 18.14 -6.22
N ASP A 351 -15.08 17.14 -6.56
CA ASP A 351 -16.45 17.33 -7.01
C ASP A 351 -17.47 16.67 -6.06
N PRO A 352 -17.95 17.41 -5.04
CA PRO A 352 -18.94 16.92 -4.11
C PRO A 352 -20.27 16.55 -4.77
N SER A 353 -20.62 17.22 -5.89
CA SER A 353 -21.88 16.95 -6.59
C SER A 353 -21.84 15.60 -7.31
N ALA A 354 -20.76 15.33 -8.06
CA ALA A 354 -20.56 14.03 -8.69
C ALA A 354 -20.47 12.90 -7.65
N LEU A 355 -19.79 13.15 -6.53
CA LEU A 355 -19.70 12.18 -5.43
C LEU A 355 -21.08 11.92 -4.78
N ALA A 356 -21.87 12.97 -4.54
CA ALA A 356 -23.24 12.83 -4.02
C ALA A 356 -24.13 12.04 -4.97
N HIS A 357 -24.03 12.33 -6.28
CA HIS A 357 -24.80 11.60 -7.28
C HIS A 357 -24.46 10.11 -7.30
N ALA A 358 -23.16 9.77 -7.30
CA ALA A 358 -22.70 8.39 -7.28
C ALA A 358 -23.13 7.64 -6.00
N ILE A 359 -22.98 8.27 -4.81
CA ILE A 359 -23.43 7.69 -3.53
C ILE A 359 -24.93 7.48 -3.53
N GLY A 360 -25.73 8.47 -4.01
CA GLY A 360 -27.18 8.36 -4.09
C GLY A 360 -27.63 7.25 -5.02
N ALA A 361 -27.02 7.12 -6.21
CA ALA A 361 -27.32 6.03 -7.14
C ALA A 361 -27.02 4.66 -6.52
N MET A 362 -25.92 4.54 -5.76
CA MET A 362 -25.59 3.32 -5.03
C MET A 362 -26.55 3.02 -3.88
N GLN A 363 -27.08 4.04 -3.21
CA GLN A 363 -28.12 3.86 -2.20
C GLN A 363 -29.42 3.31 -2.81
N ASP A 364 -29.80 3.82 -3.97
CA ASP A 364 -31.06 3.47 -4.64
C ASP A 364 -31.03 2.08 -5.29
N SER A 365 -29.83 1.53 -5.61
CA SER A 365 -29.70 0.27 -6.35
C SER A 365 -28.93 -0.82 -5.55
N ALA A 366 -29.66 -1.67 -4.83
CA ALA A 366 -29.10 -2.86 -4.21
C ALA A 366 -28.48 -3.84 -5.23
N LEU A 367 -29.03 -3.89 -6.44
CA LEU A 367 -28.53 -4.74 -7.53
C LEU A 367 -27.13 -4.29 -7.99
N ASP A 368 -26.93 -2.98 -8.17
CA ASP A 368 -25.62 -2.45 -8.56
C ASP A 368 -24.59 -2.66 -7.45
N ARG A 369 -24.97 -2.47 -6.18
CA ARG A 369 -24.08 -2.78 -5.05
C ARG A 369 -23.65 -4.25 -5.06
N ALA A 370 -24.57 -5.19 -5.27
CA ALA A 370 -24.25 -6.62 -5.34
C ALA A 370 -23.30 -6.93 -6.51
N ARG A 371 -23.58 -6.38 -7.68
CA ARG A 371 -22.76 -6.53 -8.89
C ARG A 371 -21.34 -6.00 -8.69
N PHE A 372 -21.17 -4.77 -8.15
CA PHE A 372 -19.86 -4.18 -7.89
C PHE A 372 -19.11 -4.91 -6.79
N SER A 373 -19.80 -5.40 -5.76
CA SER A 373 -19.22 -6.24 -4.71
C SER A 373 -18.57 -7.51 -5.29
N GLU A 374 -19.28 -8.24 -6.13
CA GLU A 374 -18.77 -9.47 -6.74
C GLU A 374 -17.61 -9.19 -7.71
N ALA A 375 -17.80 -8.24 -8.63
CA ALA A 375 -16.79 -7.87 -9.61
C ALA A 375 -15.53 -7.30 -8.94
N GLY A 376 -15.68 -6.48 -7.90
CA GLY A 376 -14.58 -5.92 -7.14
C GLY A 376 -13.75 -6.98 -6.41
N ARG A 377 -14.39 -7.95 -5.76
CA ARG A 377 -13.69 -9.10 -5.15
C ARG A 377 -12.92 -9.90 -6.18
N ALA A 378 -13.55 -10.24 -7.30
CA ALA A 378 -12.92 -10.98 -8.38
C ALA A 378 -11.70 -10.23 -8.94
N ARG A 379 -11.82 -8.92 -9.14
CA ARG A 379 -10.74 -8.04 -9.61
C ARG A 379 -9.52 -8.08 -8.70
N VAL A 380 -9.73 -7.86 -7.39
CA VAL A 380 -8.63 -7.84 -6.41
C VAL A 380 -7.98 -9.21 -6.31
N ALA A 381 -8.75 -10.28 -6.24
CA ALA A 381 -8.22 -11.64 -6.19
C ALA A 381 -7.39 -12.01 -7.43
N ALA A 382 -7.79 -11.56 -8.62
CA ALA A 382 -7.10 -11.87 -9.85
C ALA A 382 -5.84 -11.03 -10.08
N GLU A 383 -5.85 -9.73 -9.74
CA GLU A 383 -4.80 -8.81 -10.21
C GLU A 383 -4.00 -8.15 -9.08
N PHE A 384 -4.56 -8.02 -7.87
CA PHE A 384 -3.95 -7.34 -6.73
C PHE A 384 -3.65 -8.29 -5.56
N ASP A 385 -3.29 -9.52 -5.86
CA ASP A 385 -2.87 -10.51 -4.88
C ASP A 385 -1.43 -10.26 -4.41
N ALA A 386 -1.18 -10.35 -3.09
CA ALA A 386 0.13 -10.11 -2.50
C ALA A 386 1.21 -11.08 -3.00
N ARG A 387 0.83 -12.33 -3.34
CA ARG A 387 1.75 -13.31 -3.92
C ARG A 387 2.23 -12.85 -5.30
N ARG A 388 1.34 -12.29 -6.13
CA ARG A 388 1.74 -11.72 -7.43
C ARG A 388 2.70 -10.54 -7.27
N MET A 389 2.44 -9.66 -6.29
CA MET A 389 3.33 -8.56 -5.94
C MET A 389 4.72 -9.10 -5.56
N ALA A 390 4.79 -10.12 -4.70
CA ALA A 390 6.05 -10.73 -4.27
C ALA A 390 6.81 -11.39 -5.45
N ILE A 391 6.12 -12.13 -6.31
CA ILE A 391 6.72 -12.77 -7.51
C ILE A 391 7.33 -11.71 -8.44
N ARG A 392 6.60 -10.60 -8.72
CA ARG A 392 7.09 -9.50 -9.55
C ARG A 392 8.27 -8.78 -8.91
N THR A 393 8.24 -8.59 -7.59
CA THR A 393 9.33 -7.97 -6.83
C THR A 393 10.58 -8.85 -6.85
N LYS A 394 10.45 -10.17 -6.58
CA LYS A 394 11.55 -11.13 -6.71
C LYS A 394 12.16 -11.12 -8.12
N LYS A 395 11.32 -11.16 -9.16
CA LYS A 395 11.81 -11.08 -10.54
C LYS A 395 12.64 -9.83 -10.76
N PHE A 396 12.18 -8.68 -10.27
CA PHE A 396 12.91 -7.43 -10.43
C PHE A 396 14.25 -7.43 -9.66
N TYR A 397 14.34 -8.06 -8.48
CA TYR A 397 15.63 -8.27 -7.81
C TYR A 397 16.61 -9.06 -8.67
N LEU A 398 16.16 -10.15 -9.28
CA LEU A 398 16.98 -10.99 -10.14
C LEU A 398 17.43 -10.23 -11.40
N ASP A 399 16.49 -9.53 -12.06
CA ASP A 399 16.78 -8.71 -13.25
C ASP A 399 17.84 -7.62 -12.98
N LEU A 400 17.89 -7.09 -11.73
CA LEU A 400 18.91 -6.11 -11.32
C LEU A 400 20.25 -6.76 -10.97
N LEU A 401 20.25 -7.96 -10.39
CA LEU A 401 21.47 -8.71 -10.04
C LEU A 401 22.22 -9.22 -11.27
N ASP A 402 21.49 -9.56 -12.34
CA ASP A 402 22.07 -10.08 -13.59
C ASP A 402 22.73 -9.00 -14.46
N ARG A 403 22.60 -7.71 -14.11
CA ARG A 403 23.19 -6.61 -14.88
C ARG A 403 24.68 -6.44 -14.57
N PRO A 404 25.53 -6.21 -15.56
CA PRO A 404 26.88 -5.74 -15.34
C PRO A 404 26.84 -4.34 -14.69
N ARG A 405 27.63 -4.13 -13.64
CA ARG A 405 27.82 -2.81 -12.98
C ARG A 405 28.55 -1.86 -13.89
#